data_858c51fd48dce4854a92565547264db4
#
_entry.id   858c51fd48dce4854a92565547264db4
#
_cell.length_a   1.000
_cell.length_b   1.000
_cell.length_c   1.000
_cell.angle_alpha   90.00
_cell.angle_beta   90.00
_cell.angle_gamma   90.00
#
_symmetry.space_group_name_H-M   'P 1'
#
loop_
_entity.id
_entity.type
_entity.pdbx_description
1 polymer ?
#
loop_
_entity_poly.entity_id
_entity_poly.type
_entity_poly.pdbx_seq_one_letter_code
_entity_poly.pdbx_strand_id
1 'polypeptide(L)'
;MEWASDLSQKITPIELSRDFKDLELYALSDLHIGDPLCDVTAFRKFIKFIMTQDNRYVLVNGDMANNAIKSSVSNIYNETCSPNEQRKWLIKELFPIKDRILCYVEGNHERRSKKDVDLSIAECVADGLGVRYYENFAALKISFGHKIELANGKHNGNQKPCTYVVFVTHGSSGGSLLGSALNKGERFISRIEGCDLLVLGHSHKKAAGKIGSLVMDPQNNQIREIEKGIIVSSHWAAFGGYAARGMMPPSARGCTWAKLSGERKKVEIVL
;
A
#
# COMPACT_ATOMS: atom_id res chain seq x y z
N MET A 1 2.09 -34.73 7.66
CA MET A 1 2.17 -33.26 7.60
C MET A 1 2.10 -32.88 6.14
N GLU A 2 0.96 -32.38 5.70
CA GLU A 2 0.89 -31.74 4.37
C GLU A 2 1.57 -30.38 4.51
N TRP A 3 2.64 -30.20 3.76
CA TRP A 3 3.28 -28.92 3.61
C TRP A 3 2.30 -28.03 2.84
N ALA A 4 1.64 -27.12 3.53
CA ALA A 4 0.87 -26.07 2.85
C ALA A 4 1.86 -25.29 1.99
N SER A 5 1.76 -25.45 0.67
CA SER A 5 2.54 -24.64 -0.23
C SER A 5 2.10 -23.18 -0.06
N ASP A 6 3.04 -22.21 -0.04
CA ASP A 6 2.74 -20.77 -0.06
C ASP A 6 1.86 -20.34 -1.26
N LEU A 7 1.60 -21.24 -2.19
CA LEU A 7 0.69 -21.07 -3.32
C LEU A 7 -0.81 -21.09 -2.94
N SER A 8 -1.15 -21.34 -1.67
CA SER A 8 -2.54 -21.26 -1.17
C SER A 8 -3.05 -19.85 -0.94
N GLN A 9 -2.23 -18.81 -1.15
CA GLN A 9 -2.65 -17.42 -0.97
C GLN A 9 -3.71 -17.03 -2.01
N LYS A 10 -4.88 -16.68 -1.51
CA LYS A 10 -6.03 -16.31 -2.36
C LYS A 10 -6.08 -14.80 -2.56
N ILE A 11 -6.53 -14.38 -3.75
CA ILE A 11 -6.88 -12.98 -3.98
C ILE A 11 -8.08 -12.64 -3.09
N THR A 12 -7.97 -11.56 -2.32
CA THR A 12 -9.04 -11.08 -1.43
C THR A 12 -10.03 -10.25 -2.22
N PRO A 13 -11.30 -10.67 -2.35
CA PRO A 13 -12.33 -9.84 -2.97
C PRO A 13 -12.74 -8.72 -2.02
N ILE A 14 -12.87 -7.51 -2.58
CA ILE A 14 -13.37 -6.30 -1.92
C ILE A 14 -14.43 -5.71 -2.83
N GLU A 15 -15.64 -5.56 -2.31
CA GLU A 15 -16.74 -4.92 -3.02
C GLU A 15 -17.07 -3.59 -2.37
N LEU A 16 -16.98 -2.51 -3.15
CA LEU A 16 -17.27 -1.15 -2.72
C LEU A 16 -18.52 -0.63 -3.46
N SER A 17 -18.97 0.58 -3.07
CA SER A 17 -20.20 1.15 -3.63
C SER A 17 -20.19 1.21 -5.16
N ARG A 18 -21.32 0.83 -5.72
CA ARG A 18 -21.61 0.97 -7.14
C ARG A 18 -21.77 2.41 -7.59
N ASP A 19 -22.06 3.32 -6.67
CA ASP A 19 -22.26 4.73 -6.95
C ASP A 19 -20.94 5.49 -7.15
N PHE A 20 -19.80 4.87 -6.80
CA PHE A 20 -18.50 5.49 -6.98
C PHE A 20 -18.13 5.58 -8.46
N LYS A 21 -18.04 6.80 -9.00
CA LYS A 21 -17.50 7.08 -10.34
C LYS A 21 -16.00 6.89 -10.40
N ASP A 22 -15.33 7.10 -9.29
CA ASP A 22 -13.90 6.85 -9.10
C ASP A 22 -13.60 6.44 -7.65
N LEU A 23 -12.43 5.85 -7.46
CA LEU A 23 -11.90 5.43 -6.18
C LEU A 23 -10.48 5.98 -6.03
N GLU A 24 -10.18 6.61 -4.91
CA GLU A 24 -8.84 7.09 -4.57
C GLU A 24 -8.19 6.10 -3.58
N LEU A 25 -7.08 5.48 -3.99
CA LEU A 25 -6.31 4.55 -3.17
C LEU A 25 -5.00 5.18 -2.71
N TYR A 26 -4.87 5.41 -1.42
CA TYR A 26 -3.69 6.01 -0.79
C TYR A 26 -2.78 4.93 -0.21
N ALA A 27 -1.51 4.91 -0.63
CA ALA A 27 -0.50 4.03 -0.06
C ALA A 27 0.09 4.67 1.20
N LEU A 28 -0.26 4.17 2.37
CA LEU A 28 0.23 4.63 3.66
C LEU A 28 1.29 3.69 4.19
N SER A 29 2.54 4.14 4.28
CA SER A 29 3.66 3.37 4.83
C SER A 29 4.69 4.25 5.50
N ASP A 30 5.67 3.64 6.12
CA ASP A 30 6.91 4.26 6.61
C ASP A 30 6.64 5.47 7.54
N LEU A 31 5.62 5.34 8.43
CA LEU A 31 5.31 6.36 9.43
C LEU A 31 6.37 6.40 10.53
N HIS A 32 6.86 5.23 10.92
CA HIS A 32 7.86 5.06 11.98
C HIS A 32 7.49 5.79 13.27
N ILE A 33 6.23 5.65 13.75
CA ILE A 33 5.87 6.22 15.05
C ILE A 33 6.78 5.66 16.13
N GLY A 34 7.28 6.53 17.00
CA GLY A 34 8.35 6.24 17.94
C GLY A 34 9.65 6.96 17.58
N ASP A 35 9.94 7.15 16.29
CA ASP A 35 11.05 8.01 15.85
C ASP A 35 10.75 9.48 16.21
N PRO A 36 11.68 10.19 16.88
CA PRO A 36 11.49 11.61 17.25
C PRO A 36 11.29 12.55 16.05
N LEU A 37 11.65 12.13 14.85
CA LEU A 37 11.48 12.91 13.61
C LEU A 37 10.14 12.62 12.90
N CYS A 38 9.32 11.71 13.42
CA CYS A 38 8.01 11.39 12.85
C CYS A 38 7.09 12.62 12.88
N ASP A 39 6.56 13.03 11.72
CA ASP A 39 5.62 14.15 11.60
C ASP A 39 4.18 13.72 11.90
N VAL A 40 3.89 13.56 13.18
CA VAL A 40 2.55 13.20 13.70
C VAL A 40 1.50 14.22 13.26
N THR A 41 1.88 15.48 13.12
CA THR A 41 0.94 16.55 12.71
C THR A 41 0.50 16.36 11.27
N ALA A 42 1.44 16.09 10.35
CA ALA A 42 1.12 15.79 8.96
C ALA A 42 0.28 14.51 8.84
N PHE A 43 0.62 13.46 9.60
CA PHE A 43 -0.15 12.23 9.64
C PHE A 43 -1.60 12.45 10.09
N ARG A 44 -1.84 13.20 11.17
CA ARG A 44 -3.19 13.52 11.64
C ARG A 44 -3.99 14.37 10.63
N LYS A 45 -3.34 15.26 9.89
CA LYS A 45 -3.97 15.99 8.78
C LYS A 45 -4.39 15.03 7.67
N PHE A 46 -3.57 14.04 7.35
CA PHE A 46 -3.90 13.00 6.39
C PHE A 46 -5.11 12.16 6.82
N ILE A 47 -5.19 11.73 8.08
CA ILE A 47 -6.36 11.02 8.60
C ILE A 47 -7.65 11.83 8.41
N LYS A 48 -7.62 13.12 8.78
CA LYS A 48 -8.75 14.03 8.56
C LYS A 48 -9.10 14.16 7.08
N PHE A 49 -8.10 14.27 6.21
CA PHE A 49 -8.29 14.37 4.78
C PHE A 49 -8.96 13.11 4.18
N ILE A 50 -8.59 11.91 4.61
CA ILE A 50 -9.25 10.66 4.18
C ILE A 50 -10.74 10.69 4.50
N MET A 51 -11.12 11.26 5.64
CA MET A 51 -12.52 11.32 6.09
C MET A 51 -13.39 12.31 5.29
N THR A 52 -12.83 13.20 4.48
CA THR A 52 -13.60 14.25 3.80
C THR A 52 -14.37 13.76 2.57
N GLN A 53 -14.10 12.57 2.05
CA GLN A 53 -14.79 11.99 0.89
C GLN A 53 -14.96 10.48 1.05
N ASP A 54 -16.08 9.96 0.56
CA ASP A 54 -16.45 8.55 0.76
C ASP A 54 -15.71 7.58 -0.14
N ASN A 55 -15.15 8.04 -1.25
CA ASN A 55 -14.40 7.25 -2.21
C ASN A 55 -12.89 7.17 -1.93
N ARG A 56 -12.43 7.60 -0.74
CA ARG A 56 -11.02 7.52 -0.32
C ARG A 56 -10.77 6.33 0.56
N TYR A 57 -9.81 5.49 0.14
CA TYR A 57 -9.41 4.28 0.85
C TYR A 57 -7.90 4.22 1.02
N VAL A 58 -7.46 3.47 2.02
CA VAL A 58 -6.06 3.39 2.43
C VAL A 58 -5.57 1.94 2.34
N LEU A 59 -4.39 1.78 1.79
CA LEU A 59 -3.61 0.55 1.81
C LEU A 59 -2.45 0.77 2.78
N VAL A 60 -2.53 0.18 3.98
CA VAL A 60 -1.43 0.25 4.94
C VAL A 60 -0.35 -0.73 4.51
N ASN A 61 0.85 -0.22 4.27
CA ASN A 61 1.91 -0.94 3.58
C ASN A 61 3.22 -1.01 4.38
N GLY A 62 3.10 -1.23 5.69
CA GLY A 62 4.21 -1.55 6.59
C GLY A 62 4.99 -0.34 7.12
N ASP A 63 5.85 -0.63 8.08
CA ASP A 63 6.71 0.31 8.80
C ASP A 63 5.94 1.48 9.45
N MET A 64 4.74 1.19 9.97
CA MET A 64 3.95 2.15 10.71
C MET A 64 4.53 2.40 12.10
N ALA A 65 5.03 1.37 12.76
CA ALA A 65 5.76 1.47 14.02
C ALA A 65 7.29 1.47 13.77
N ASN A 66 8.03 2.30 14.50
CA ASN A 66 9.50 2.22 14.45
C ASN A 66 10.02 0.96 15.12
N ASN A 67 9.34 0.49 16.17
CA ASN A 67 9.58 -0.78 16.85
C ASN A 67 11.08 -1.04 17.12
N ALA A 68 11.77 -0.02 17.68
CA ALA A 68 13.16 -0.20 18.07
C ALA A 68 13.24 -1.09 19.31
N ILE A 69 13.97 -2.20 19.17
CA ILE A 69 14.24 -3.19 20.23
C ILE A 69 15.76 -3.43 20.30
N LYS A 70 16.22 -4.19 21.30
CA LYS A 70 17.66 -4.39 21.55
C LYS A 70 18.42 -4.97 20.34
N SER A 71 17.79 -5.82 19.54
CA SER A 71 18.37 -6.43 18.35
C SER A 71 18.33 -5.54 17.09
N SER A 72 17.65 -4.38 17.15
CA SER A 72 17.51 -3.48 16.02
C SER A 72 18.71 -2.57 15.83
N VAL A 73 18.94 -2.10 14.60
CA VAL A 73 19.94 -1.07 14.29
C VAL A 73 19.56 0.29 14.87
N SER A 74 18.26 0.54 15.09
CA SER A 74 17.74 1.78 15.69
C SER A 74 18.11 1.83 17.17
N ASN A 75 18.46 3.03 17.65
CA ASN A 75 18.79 3.22 19.06
C ASN A 75 17.50 3.32 19.88
N ILE A 76 17.25 2.31 20.72
CA ILE A 76 16.07 2.23 21.60
C ILE A 76 15.95 3.39 22.59
N TYR A 77 17.07 4.02 22.95
CA TYR A 77 17.08 5.16 23.88
C TYR A 77 16.65 6.48 23.24
N ASN A 78 16.52 6.52 21.92
CA ASN A 78 16.04 7.69 21.18
C ASN A 78 14.54 7.62 20.87
N GLU A 79 13.88 6.49 21.19
CA GLU A 79 12.46 6.35 20.94
C GLU A 79 11.63 7.28 21.84
N THR A 80 10.61 7.91 21.27
CA THR A 80 9.68 8.78 22.00
C THR A 80 8.68 8.01 22.85
N CYS A 81 8.45 6.74 22.49
CA CYS A 81 7.56 5.83 23.20
C CYS A 81 7.92 4.36 22.90
N SER A 82 7.58 3.48 23.84
CA SER A 82 7.85 2.05 23.71
C SER A 82 7.08 1.39 22.58
N PRO A 83 7.52 0.23 22.05
CA PRO A 83 6.78 -0.51 21.01
C PRO A 83 5.31 -0.79 21.35
N ASN A 84 4.99 -1.08 22.61
CA ASN A 84 3.62 -1.30 23.05
C ASN A 84 2.79 0.00 23.06
N GLU A 85 3.39 1.14 23.38
CA GLU A 85 2.73 2.45 23.28
C GLU A 85 2.53 2.85 21.82
N GLN A 86 3.52 2.58 20.93
CA GLN A 86 3.39 2.78 19.48
C GLN A 86 2.19 2.01 18.91
N ARG A 87 2.03 0.73 19.28
CA ARG A 87 0.90 -0.11 18.93
C ARG A 87 -0.45 0.51 19.34
N LYS A 88 -0.57 0.90 20.63
CA LYS A 88 -1.79 1.52 21.17
C LYS A 88 -2.10 2.84 20.47
N TRP A 89 -1.08 3.62 20.17
CA TRP A 89 -1.20 4.89 19.49
C TRP A 89 -1.70 4.68 18.06
N LEU A 90 -1.13 3.72 17.31
CA LEU A 90 -1.56 3.41 15.94
C LEU A 90 -3.03 2.98 15.89
N ILE A 91 -3.46 2.11 16.80
CA ILE A 91 -4.88 1.71 16.88
C ILE A 91 -5.76 2.95 17.09
N LYS A 92 -5.41 3.80 18.05
CA LYS A 92 -6.19 5.02 18.36
C LYS A 92 -6.29 5.98 17.16
N GLU A 93 -5.18 6.28 16.51
CA GLU A 93 -5.14 7.30 15.44
C GLU A 93 -5.73 6.77 14.12
N LEU A 94 -5.63 5.47 13.83
CA LEU A 94 -6.21 4.85 12.64
C LEU A 94 -7.69 4.49 12.81
N PHE A 95 -8.18 4.38 14.05
CA PHE A 95 -9.57 3.97 14.33
C PHE A 95 -10.63 4.79 13.57
N PRO A 96 -10.51 6.14 13.44
CA PRO A 96 -11.49 6.93 12.70
C PRO A 96 -11.65 6.55 11.21
N ILE A 97 -10.63 5.93 10.62
CA ILE A 97 -10.62 5.52 9.21
C ILE A 97 -10.58 4.00 9.02
N LYS A 98 -10.80 3.21 10.07
CA LYS A 98 -10.67 1.74 10.03
C LYS A 98 -11.46 1.10 8.89
N ASP A 99 -12.69 1.57 8.64
CA ASP A 99 -13.57 1.05 7.58
C ASP A 99 -13.12 1.49 6.16
N ARG A 100 -12.10 2.32 6.07
CA ARG A 100 -11.44 2.77 4.85
C ARG A 100 -10.11 2.07 4.60
N ILE A 101 -9.63 1.25 5.54
CA ILE A 101 -8.37 0.50 5.41
C ILE A 101 -8.70 -0.85 4.76
N LEU A 102 -8.21 -1.06 3.54
CA LEU A 102 -8.49 -2.28 2.77
C LEU A 102 -7.54 -3.44 3.10
N CYS A 103 -6.34 -3.14 3.58
CA CYS A 103 -5.36 -4.12 4.03
C CYS A 103 -4.35 -3.49 5.00
N TYR A 104 -3.75 -4.32 5.82
CA TYR A 104 -2.59 -3.98 6.64
C TYR A 104 -1.47 -4.97 6.33
N VAL A 105 -0.47 -4.56 5.56
CA VAL A 105 0.71 -5.36 5.23
C VAL A 105 1.80 -5.05 6.23
N GLU A 106 2.52 -6.08 6.70
CA GLU A 106 3.61 -5.93 7.66
C GLU A 106 4.88 -5.37 7.00
N GLY A 107 5.55 -4.45 7.70
CA GLY A 107 6.87 -3.94 7.33
C GLY A 107 8.02 -4.66 8.04
N ASN A 108 9.23 -4.31 7.67
CA ASN A 108 10.40 -4.93 8.28
C ASN A 108 10.67 -4.43 9.72
N HIS A 109 10.18 -3.25 10.09
CA HIS A 109 10.30 -2.75 11.45
C HIS A 109 9.40 -3.52 12.41
N GLU A 110 8.16 -3.79 12.03
CA GLU A 110 7.24 -4.58 12.85
C GLU A 110 7.73 -6.03 13.01
N ARG A 111 8.38 -6.61 11.99
CA ARG A 111 8.95 -7.96 12.05
C ARG A 111 10.08 -8.14 13.07
N ARG A 112 10.67 -7.07 13.57
CA ARG A 112 11.74 -7.18 14.55
C ARG A 112 11.26 -7.91 15.81
N SER A 113 10.15 -7.49 16.40
CA SER A 113 9.58 -8.17 17.56
C SER A 113 9.02 -9.55 17.23
N LYS A 114 8.46 -9.76 16.04
CA LYS A 114 8.03 -11.10 15.61
C LYS A 114 9.20 -12.07 15.58
N LYS A 115 10.35 -11.65 15.07
CA LYS A 115 11.57 -12.48 15.02
C LYS A 115 12.11 -12.82 16.41
N ASP A 116 12.05 -11.89 17.37
CA ASP A 116 12.68 -12.05 18.68
C ASP A 116 11.75 -12.74 19.69
N VAL A 117 10.44 -12.49 19.61
CA VAL A 117 9.46 -12.95 20.64
C VAL A 117 8.13 -13.44 20.04
N ASP A 118 8.08 -13.69 18.73
CA ASP A 118 6.90 -14.14 17.99
C ASP A 118 5.67 -13.24 18.18
N LEU A 119 5.88 -11.93 18.33
CA LEU A 119 4.82 -10.94 18.45
C LEU A 119 4.90 -9.91 17.31
N SER A 120 3.95 -9.95 16.36
CA SER A 120 3.81 -8.94 15.32
C SER A 120 3.03 -7.73 15.82
N ILE A 121 3.66 -6.56 15.84
CA ILE A 121 2.97 -5.30 16.14
C ILE A 121 1.93 -4.99 15.06
N ALA A 122 2.25 -5.24 13.79
CA ALA A 122 1.33 -5.02 12.67
C ALA A 122 0.05 -5.85 12.80
N GLU A 123 0.18 -7.14 13.14
CA GLU A 123 -0.96 -8.03 13.38
C GLU A 123 -1.82 -7.52 14.55
N CYS A 124 -1.19 -7.18 15.67
CA CYS A 124 -1.90 -6.62 16.83
C CYS A 124 -2.63 -5.30 16.52
N VAL A 125 -2.08 -4.45 15.64
CA VAL A 125 -2.75 -3.22 15.22
C VAL A 125 -3.92 -3.54 14.30
N ALA A 126 -3.73 -4.42 13.34
CA ALA A 126 -4.77 -4.84 12.41
C ALA A 126 -5.96 -5.48 13.15
N ASP A 127 -5.70 -6.36 14.12
CA ASP A 127 -6.72 -6.97 14.98
C ASP A 127 -7.47 -5.92 15.81
N GLY A 128 -6.74 -4.98 16.41
CA GLY A 128 -7.34 -3.90 17.19
C GLY A 128 -8.23 -2.95 16.37
N LEU A 129 -8.02 -2.90 15.05
CA LEU A 129 -8.83 -2.12 14.10
C LEU A 129 -9.93 -2.97 13.45
N GLY A 130 -9.87 -4.30 13.53
CA GLY A 130 -10.72 -5.22 12.77
C GLY A 130 -10.41 -5.22 11.27
N VAL A 131 -9.15 -4.94 10.88
CA VAL A 131 -8.65 -4.89 9.51
C VAL A 131 -7.89 -6.16 9.18
N ARG A 132 -7.96 -6.62 7.92
CA ARG A 132 -7.25 -7.83 7.50
C ARG A 132 -5.74 -7.59 7.45
N TYR A 133 -5.02 -8.42 8.19
CA TYR A 133 -3.56 -8.46 8.23
C TYR A 133 -2.98 -9.36 7.14
N TYR A 134 -1.81 -8.98 6.62
CA TYR A 134 -1.01 -9.74 5.67
C TYR A 134 0.47 -9.66 6.02
N GLU A 135 1.09 -10.80 6.22
CA GLU A 135 2.50 -10.87 6.64
C GLU A 135 3.47 -10.40 5.55
N ASN A 136 3.26 -10.80 4.30
CA ASN A 136 4.21 -10.58 3.22
C ASN A 136 3.66 -9.63 2.14
N PHE A 137 2.44 -9.89 1.67
CA PHE A 137 1.77 -9.08 0.66
C PHE A 137 0.26 -9.29 0.70
N ALA A 138 -0.47 -8.34 0.17
CA ALA A 138 -1.89 -8.45 -0.10
C ALA A 138 -2.14 -8.44 -1.61
N ALA A 139 -2.93 -9.40 -2.11
CA ALA A 139 -3.49 -9.37 -3.45
C ALA A 139 -4.98 -9.08 -3.33
N LEU A 140 -5.42 -7.90 -3.77
CA LEU A 140 -6.78 -7.40 -3.59
C LEU A 140 -7.49 -7.34 -4.94
N LYS A 141 -8.70 -7.92 -5.02
CA LYS A 141 -9.61 -7.73 -6.15
C LYS A 141 -10.69 -6.73 -5.76
N ILE A 142 -10.53 -5.49 -6.19
CA ILE A 142 -11.42 -4.37 -5.83
C ILE A 142 -12.44 -4.18 -6.95
N SER A 143 -13.73 -4.27 -6.63
CA SER A 143 -14.84 -4.12 -7.57
C SER A 143 -15.76 -2.99 -7.11
N PHE A 144 -16.04 -2.02 -7.99
CA PHE A 144 -16.91 -0.87 -7.68
C PHE A 144 -17.44 -0.21 -8.96
N GLY A 145 -18.32 0.76 -8.83
CA GLY A 145 -18.83 1.57 -9.92
C GLY A 145 -19.69 0.77 -10.94
N HIS A 146 -19.95 1.39 -12.06
CA HIS A 146 -20.68 0.81 -13.18
C HIS A 146 -19.88 0.97 -14.47
N LYS A 147 -19.34 -0.13 -14.96
CA LYS A 147 -18.58 -0.13 -16.22
C LYS A 147 -19.47 0.27 -17.40
N ILE A 148 -19.16 1.38 -18.03
CA ILE A 148 -19.82 1.83 -19.26
C ILE A 148 -19.16 1.07 -20.43
N GLU A 149 -19.81 0.01 -20.89
CA GLU A 149 -19.41 -0.69 -22.11
C GLU A 149 -20.07 -0.02 -23.30
N LEU A 150 -19.28 0.73 -24.06
CA LEU A 150 -19.67 1.21 -25.38
C LEU A 150 -19.45 0.10 -26.43
N ALA A 151 -20.24 -0.96 -26.35
CA ALA A 151 -20.34 -1.90 -27.44
C ALA A 151 -21.49 -1.43 -28.36
N ASN A 152 -21.15 -0.89 -29.49
CA ASN A 152 -22.09 -0.50 -30.55
C ASN A 152 -23.20 0.48 -30.15
N GLY A 153 -22.94 1.41 -29.26
CA GLY A 153 -23.87 2.49 -28.90
C GLY A 153 -25.12 2.06 -28.12
N LYS A 154 -25.19 0.84 -27.63
CA LYS A 154 -26.28 0.36 -26.77
C LYS A 154 -25.83 0.17 -25.33
N HIS A 155 -26.44 0.92 -24.40
CA HIS A 155 -26.32 0.64 -22.97
C HIS A 155 -26.99 -0.70 -22.65
N ASN A 156 -26.20 -1.71 -22.28
CA ASN A 156 -26.75 -2.96 -21.75
C ASN A 156 -27.12 -2.75 -20.27
N GLY A 157 -28.38 -3.07 -19.92
CA GLY A 157 -28.96 -2.80 -18.61
C GLY A 157 -28.37 -3.57 -17.40
N ASN A 158 -27.41 -4.49 -17.60
CA ASN A 158 -26.63 -5.15 -16.54
C ASN A 158 -25.20 -4.60 -16.53
N GLN A 159 -25.01 -3.46 -15.90
CA GLN A 159 -23.70 -2.83 -15.78
C GLN A 159 -22.86 -3.61 -14.76
N LYS A 160 -21.83 -4.31 -15.23
CA LYS A 160 -20.83 -4.97 -14.39
C LYS A 160 -19.98 -3.92 -13.67
N PRO A 161 -19.42 -4.22 -12.49
CA PRO A 161 -18.46 -3.33 -11.84
C PRO A 161 -17.18 -3.21 -12.67
N CYS A 162 -16.48 -2.10 -12.47
CA CYS A 162 -15.05 -2.07 -12.78
C CYS A 162 -14.31 -2.87 -11.73
N THR A 163 -13.41 -3.75 -12.16
CA THR A 163 -12.65 -4.63 -11.28
C THR A 163 -11.16 -4.42 -11.51
N TYR A 164 -10.43 -4.22 -10.42
CA TYR A 164 -8.99 -4.00 -10.40
C TYR A 164 -8.30 -5.00 -9.49
N VAL A 165 -7.14 -5.48 -9.91
CA VAL A 165 -6.27 -6.31 -9.09
C VAL A 165 -5.10 -5.45 -8.63
N VAL A 166 -5.00 -5.26 -7.31
CA VAL A 166 -3.97 -4.46 -6.65
C VAL A 166 -3.08 -5.37 -5.84
N PHE A 167 -1.77 -5.32 -6.10
CA PHE A 167 -0.77 -6.04 -5.34
C PHE A 167 -0.05 -5.08 -4.41
N VAL A 168 -0.11 -5.33 -3.10
CA VAL A 168 0.47 -4.47 -2.07
C VAL A 168 1.54 -5.25 -1.33
N THR A 169 2.76 -4.73 -1.30
CA THR A 169 3.86 -5.30 -0.51
C THR A 169 4.73 -4.18 0.03
N HIS A 170 5.24 -4.34 1.25
CA HIS A 170 6.17 -3.35 1.80
C HIS A 170 7.43 -3.21 0.94
N GLY A 171 7.84 -4.30 0.31
CA GLY A 171 9.00 -4.30 -0.56
C GLY A 171 10.30 -4.53 0.19
N SER A 172 11.39 -4.07 -0.40
CA SER A 172 12.73 -4.17 0.19
C SER A 172 13.64 -3.08 -0.36
N SER A 173 14.70 -2.73 0.36
CA SER A 173 15.68 -1.73 -0.06
C SER A 173 16.25 -2.02 -1.45
N GLY A 174 16.51 -1.00 -2.23
CA GLY A 174 16.93 -1.13 -3.62
C GLY A 174 17.83 0.01 -4.10
N GLY A 175 18.48 0.73 -3.19
CA GLY A 175 19.36 1.86 -3.51
C GLY A 175 18.77 3.21 -3.11
N SER A 176 19.64 4.22 -3.06
CA SER A 176 19.32 5.56 -2.53
C SER A 176 18.65 6.50 -3.55
N LEU A 177 18.65 6.14 -4.83
CA LEU A 177 18.12 6.98 -5.90
C LEU A 177 16.62 6.73 -6.15
N LEU A 178 15.91 7.75 -6.61
CA LEU A 178 14.48 7.70 -6.90
C LEU A 178 14.12 6.58 -7.90
N GLY A 179 14.91 6.43 -8.97
CA GLY A 179 14.69 5.41 -9.99
C GLY A 179 14.86 3.97 -9.49
N SER A 180 15.62 3.75 -8.42
CA SER A 180 15.88 2.40 -7.91
C SER A 180 14.60 1.68 -7.46
N ALA A 181 13.69 2.39 -6.79
CA ALA A 181 12.41 1.85 -6.34
C ALA A 181 11.49 1.52 -7.51
N LEU A 182 11.41 2.42 -8.51
CA LEU A 182 10.61 2.20 -9.73
C LEU A 182 11.15 1.03 -10.56
N ASN A 183 12.45 0.97 -10.81
CA ASN A 183 13.09 -0.12 -11.56
C ASN A 183 12.83 -1.48 -10.90
N LYS A 184 12.82 -1.53 -9.56
CA LYS A 184 12.47 -2.74 -8.83
C LYS A 184 11.00 -3.11 -9.00
N GLY A 185 10.11 -2.13 -8.87
CA GLY A 185 8.68 -2.30 -9.11
C GLY A 185 8.39 -2.79 -10.52
N GLU A 186 9.02 -2.22 -11.54
CA GLU A 186 8.89 -2.62 -12.94
C GLU A 186 9.31 -4.09 -13.16
N ARG A 187 10.49 -4.47 -12.67
CA ARG A 187 10.97 -5.86 -12.74
C ARG A 187 10.05 -6.86 -12.06
N PHE A 188 9.34 -6.44 -11.01
CA PHE A 188 8.45 -7.29 -10.25
C PHE A 188 7.07 -7.40 -10.93
N ILE A 189 6.42 -6.27 -11.24
CA ILE A 189 5.05 -6.27 -11.81
C ILE A 189 5.02 -6.84 -13.24
N SER A 190 6.11 -6.74 -14.00
CA SER A 190 6.18 -7.33 -15.34
C SER A 190 6.08 -8.85 -15.32
N ARG A 191 6.33 -9.49 -14.19
CA ARG A 191 6.24 -10.95 -13.98
C ARG A 191 4.94 -11.39 -13.33
N ILE A 192 4.04 -10.45 -13.02
CA ILE A 192 2.73 -10.76 -12.41
C ILE A 192 1.65 -10.53 -13.46
N GLU A 193 1.00 -11.60 -13.87
CA GLU A 193 -0.15 -11.51 -14.77
C GLU A 193 -1.40 -11.08 -14.02
N GLY A 194 -2.28 -10.33 -14.70
CA GLY A 194 -3.57 -9.90 -14.15
C GLY A 194 -3.50 -8.80 -13.08
N CYS A 195 -2.31 -8.28 -12.73
CA CYS A 195 -2.16 -7.17 -11.81
C CYS A 195 -2.29 -5.83 -12.54
N ASP A 196 -3.09 -4.90 -12.00
CA ASP A 196 -3.32 -3.57 -12.57
C ASP A 196 -2.48 -2.50 -11.87
N LEU A 197 -2.22 -2.67 -10.56
CA LEU A 197 -1.51 -1.71 -9.73
C LEU A 197 -0.61 -2.43 -8.72
N LEU A 198 0.67 -2.06 -8.70
CA LEU A 198 1.62 -2.46 -7.67
C LEU A 198 1.84 -1.32 -6.69
N VAL A 199 1.79 -1.62 -5.40
CA VAL A 199 2.03 -0.68 -4.30
C VAL A 199 3.24 -1.13 -3.50
N LEU A 200 4.22 -0.22 -3.37
CA LEU A 200 5.48 -0.44 -2.66
C LEU A 200 5.71 0.63 -1.57
N GLY A 201 6.45 0.28 -0.53
CA GLY A 201 6.95 1.17 0.53
C GLY A 201 8.47 1.05 0.70
N HIS A 202 8.95 1.10 1.94
CA HIS A 202 10.32 0.79 2.40
C HIS A 202 11.43 1.70 1.88
N SER A 203 11.36 2.12 0.64
CA SER A 203 12.46 2.89 0.01
C SER A 203 12.50 4.35 0.46
N HIS A 204 11.50 4.82 1.17
CA HIS A 204 11.32 6.23 1.54
C HIS A 204 11.37 7.20 0.35
N LYS A 205 11.00 6.73 -0.84
CA LYS A 205 10.97 7.53 -2.08
C LYS A 205 9.54 7.71 -2.54
N LYS A 206 9.16 8.95 -2.81
CA LYS A 206 7.86 9.27 -3.39
C LYS A 206 7.96 9.17 -4.90
N ALA A 207 7.49 8.06 -5.47
CA ALA A 207 7.65 7.77 -6.88
C ALA A 207 6.42 7.05 -7.45
N ALA A 208 6.20 7.23 -8.75
CA ALA A 208 5.14 6.54 -9.46
C ALA A 208 5.50 6.39 -10.96
N GLY A 209 4.97 5.37 -11.60
CA GLY A 209 5.20 5.10 -13.00
C GLY A 209 4.16 4.16 -13.59
N LYS A 210 4.09 4.11 -14.91
CA LYS A 210 3.28 3.15 -15.66
C LYS A 210 4.18 2.35 -16.60
N ILE A 211 3.82 1.10 -16.80
CA ILE A 211 4.43 0.24 -17.81
C ILE A 211 3.36 -0.28 -18.78
N GLY A 212 3.71 -0.39 -20.06
CA GLY A 212 2.91 -1.05 -21.08
C GLY A 212 3.21 -2.55 -21.15
N SER A 213 2.22 -3.34 -21.50
CA SER A 213 2.37 -4.77 -21.77
C SER A 213 1.43 -5.19 -22.90
N LEU A 214 1.88 -6.13 -23.72
CA LEU A 214 1.05 -6.75 -24.74
C LEU A 214 0.42 -8.05 -24.21
N VAL A 215 -0.88 -8.19 -24.39
CA VAL A 215 -1.62 -9.41 -24.06
C VAL A 215 -2.10 -10.05 -25.36
N MET A 216 -1.68 -11.29 -25.58
CA MET A 216 -2.15 -12.11 -26.68
C MET A 216 -3.47 -12.76 -26.27
N ASP A 217 -4.56 -12.48 -26.99
CA ASP A 217 -5.87 -13.07 -26.78
C ASP A 217 -6.16 -14.07 -27.92
N PRO A 218 -5.77 -15.35 -27.77
CA PRO A 218 -5.93 -16.33 -28.83
C PRO A 218 -7.40 -16.72 -29.09
N GLN A 219 -8.29 -16.47 -28.13
CA GLN A 219 -9.72 -16.77 -28.30
C GLN A 219 -10.40 -15.79 -29.24
N ASN A 220 -9.98 -14.52 -29.20
CA ASN A 220 -10.53 -13.46 -30.05
C ASN A 220 -9.59 -13.08 -31.20
N ASN A 221 -8.46 -13.74 -31.37
CA ASN A 221 -7.42 -13.43 -32.36
C ASN A 221 -6.99 -11.95 -32.34
N GLN A 222 -6.76 -11.42 -31.11
CA GLN A 222 -6.42 -10.01 -30.92
C GLN A 222 -5.16 -9.84 -30.07
N ILE A 223 -4.44 -8.77 -30.36
CA ILE A 223 -3.38 -8.25 -29.49
C ILE A 223 -3.93 -7.02 -28.79
N ARG A 224 -3.87 -7.00 -27.47
CA ARG A 224 -4.32 -5.87 -26.68
C ARG A 224 -3.14 -5.26 -25.94
N GLU A 225 -3.04 -3.95 -25.97
CA GLU A 225 -2.14 -3.20 -25.12
C GLU A 225 -2.82 -2.91 -23.78
N ILE A 226 -2.13 -3.17 -22.69
CA ILE A 226 -2.58 -2.87 -21.32
C ILE A 226 -1.54 -2.05 -20.62
N GLU A 227 -1.98 -1.18 -19.70
CA GLU A 227 -1.11 -0.43 -18.80
C GLU A 227 -1.22 -1.00 -17.40
N LYS A 228 -0.08 -1.07 -16.70
CA LYS A 228 0.00 -1.40 -15.27
C LYS A 228 0.62 -0.22 -14.52
N GLY A 229 0.07 0.09 -13.35
CA GLY A 229 0.56 1.17 -12.49
C GLY A 229 1.54 0.67 -11.43
N ILE A 230 2.48 1.53 -11.06
CA ILE A 230 3.39 1.33 -9.93
C ILE A 230 3.34 2.59 -9.08
N ILE A 231 3.05 2.46 -7.80
CA ILE A 231 3.18 3.55 -6.82
C ILE A 231 4.10 3.12 -5.69
N VAL A 232 4.98 4.03 -5.30
CA VAL A 232 5.92 3.85 -4.19
C VAL A 232 5.63 4.92 -3.16
N SER A 233 5.20 4.50 -1.97
CA SER A 233 4.93 5.39 -0.86
C SER A 233 6.23 5.86 -0.21
N SER A 234 6.22 7.08 0.29
CA SER A 234 7.34 7.65 1.01
C SER A 234 7.09 7.64 2.52
N HIS A 235 8.03 8.21 3.26
CA HIS A 235 8.03 8.29 4.72
C HIS A 235 7.37 9.58 5.24
N TRP A 236 7.19 9.66 6.56
CA TRP A 236 6.60 10.80 7.27
C TRP A 236 7.57 11.54 8.18
N ALA A 237 8.81 11.08 8.27
CA ALA A 237 9.81 11.67 9.14
C ALA A 237 10.47 12.91 8.52
N ALA A 238 10.85 13.88 9.35
CA ALA A 238 11.73 14.98 8.95
C ALA A 238 13.13 14.45 8.61
N PHE A 239 13.87 15.20 7.79
CA PHE A 239 15.25 14.83 7.49
C PHE A 239 16.15 15.00 8.71
N GLY A 240 16.90 13.95 9.06
CA GLY A 240 17.79 13.95 10.23
C GLY A 240 18.16 12.53 10.68
N GLY A 241 18.65 12.42 11.89
CA GLY A 241 18.91 11.15 12.57
C GLY A 241 19.75 10.15 11.74
N TYR A 242 19.21 8.98 11.51
CA TYR A 242 19.86 7.91 10.75
C TYR A 242 20.12 8.32 9.29
N ALA A 243 19.15 8.97 8.63
CA ALA A 243 19.29 9.39 7.23
C ALA A 243 20.45 10.40 7.05
N ALA A 244 20.59 11.37 7.96
CA ALA A 244 21.68 12.34 7.92
C ALA A 244 23.04 11.66 8.18
N ARG A 245 23.12 10.77 9.16
CA ARG A 245 24.37 10.00 9.45
C ARG A 245 24.77 9.09 8.29
N GLY A 246 23.81 8.49 7.61
CA GLY A 246 24.03 7.62 6.45
C GLY A 246 24.21 8.38 5.14
N MET A 247 24.31 9.71 5.14
CA MET A 247 24.38 10.58 3.94
C MET A 247 23.30 10.25 2.92
N MET A 248 22.11 9.85 3.39
CA MET A 248 20.98 9.59 2.51
C MET A 248 20.39 10.91 2.01
N PRO A 249 20.06 11.04 0.72
CA PRO A 249 19.44 12.27 0.23
C PRO A 249 18.05 12.49 0.84
N PRO A 250 17.64 13.73 1.13
CA PRO A 250 16.28 14.05 1.51
C PRO A 250 15.27 13.52 0.49
N SER A 251 14.10 13.12 0.95
CA SER A 251 13.01 12.64 0.10
C SER A 251 11.73 13.43 0.35
N ALA A 252 10.89 13.53 -0.67
CA ALA A 252 9.55 14.07 -0.53
C ALA A 252 8.74 13.15 0.40
N ARG A 253 7.97 13.74 1.33
CA ARG A 253 7.20 13.03 2.36
C ARG A 253 5.75 12.78 1.93
N GLY A 254 5.09 11.84 2.59
CA GLY A 254 3.67 11.56 2.48
C GLY A 254 3.32 10.45 1.49
N CYS A 255 2.03 10.24 1.31
CA CYS A 255 1.49 9.17 0.46
C CYS A 255 1.65 9.46 -1.02
N THR A 256 1.85 8.41 -1.79
CA THR A 256 1.54 8.34 -3.22
C THR A 256 0.19 7.65 -3.36
N TRP A 257 -0.60 7.99 -4.36
CA TRP A 257 -1.93 7.44 -4.52
C TRP A 257 -2.30 7.19 -5.97
N ALA A 258 -3.32 6.38 -6.18
CA ALA A 258 -3.86 6.07 -7.49
C ALA A 258 -5.36 6.33 -7.50
N LYS A 259 -5.86 6.87 -8.63
CA LYS A 259 -7.27 7.03 -8.91
C LYS A 259 -7.70 5.93 -9.89
N LEU A 260 -8.69 5.14 -9.49
CA LEU A 260 -9.29 4.08 -10.30
C LEU A 260 -10.64 4.55 -10.80
N SER A 261 -10.93 4.37 -12.10
CA SER A 261 -12.24 4.75 -12.64
C SER A 261 -13.29 3.65 -12.44
N GLY A 262 -14.47 4.03 -11.97
CA GLY A 262 -15.63 3.14 -11.84
C GLY A 262 -16.42 2.94 -13.15
N GLU A 263 -16.12 3.72 -14.20
CA GLU A 263 -16.81 3.69 -15.47
C GLU A 263 -16.07 2.92 -16.55
N ARG A 264 -14.75 2.89 -16.49
CA ARG A 264 -13.87 2.16 -17.43
C ARG A 264 -12.60 1.71 -16.72
N LYS A 265 -11.99 0.61 -17.19
CA LYS A 265 -10.75 0.13 -16.59
C LYS A 265 -9.60 1.10 -16.91
N LYS A 266 -9.32 2.01 -15.97
CA LYS A 266 -8.27 3.02 -16.07
C LYS A 266 -7.67 3.30 -14.70
N VAL A 267 -6.35 3.26 -14.61
CA VAL A 267 -5.57 3.64 -13.44
C VAL A 267 -4.87 4.97 -13.75
N GLU A 268 -5.11 5.98 -12.94
CA GLU A 268 -4.36 7.24 -12.93
C GLU A 268 -3.47 7.26 -11.69
N ILE A 269 -2.24 7.69 -11.84
CA ILE A 269 -1.25 7.71 -10.76
C ILE A 269 -0.96 9.16 -10.39
N VAL A 270 -0.92 9.45 -9.08
CA VAL A 270 -0.71 10.79 -8.57
C VAL A 270 0.39 10.79 -7.50
N LEU A 271 1.31 11.73 -7.60
CA LEU A 271 2.42 11.97 -6.65
C LEU A 271 2.02 12.97 -5.58
#